data_e5fe782b4171904208816da527066f9a
#
_entry.id   e5fe782b4171904208816da527066f9a
#
_cell.length_a   1.000
_cell.length_b   1.000
_cell.length_c   1.000
_cell.angle_alpha   90.00
_cell.angle_beta   90.00
_cell.angle_gamma   90.00
#
_symmetry.space_group_name_H-M   'P 1'
#
loop_
_entity.id
_entity.type
_entity.pdbx_description
1 polymer ?
#
loop_
_entity_poly.entity_id
_entity_poly.type
_entity_poly.pdbx_seq_one_letter_code
_entity_poly.pdbx_strand_id
1 'polypeptide(L)'
;MDYPVTAACQCGQVSYTLNKKPIKVLACHCCECQILSSSPFSITAVVSKEDIHFQGEMKHWSRIADSGNQNHAKFCPSCGTRIYHVNPAQPDLIKLKLKPVGASIDQDFAPIIHVWTSEKPAWYQIPVGIETLEKQ
;
A
#
# COMPACT_ATOMS: atom_id res chain seq x y z
N MET A 1 12.21 -12.87 14.39
CA MET A 1 12.27 -11.78 13.78
C MET A 1 11.57 -10.58 14.35
N ASP A 2 11.50 -9.55 13.64
CA ASP A 2 11.32 -8.21 14.16
C ASP A 2 9.86 -7.79 14.34
N TYR A 3 8.94 -8.72 14.32
CA TYR A 3 7.54 -8.42 14.56
C TYR A 3 7.22 -8.50 16.05
N PRO A 4 6.32 -7.65 16.55
CA PRO A 4 5.55 -6.67 15.80
C PRO A 4 6.39 -5.46 15.35
N VAL A 5 5.96 -4.84 14.26
CA VAL A 5 6.54 -3.59 13.78
C VAL A 5 5.50 -2.49 13.85
N THR A 6 5.97 -1.24 13.95
CA THR A 6 5.09 -0.07 13.98
C THR A 6 5.44 0.88 12.86
N ALA A 7 4.45 1.66 12.43
CA ALA A 7 4.64 2.74 11.47
C ALA A 7 3.70 3.87 11.84
N ALA A 8 4.08 5.08 11.47
CA ALA A 8 3.28 6.27 11.73
C ALA A 8 3.29 7.18 10.51
N CYS A 9 2.21 7.95 10.34
CA CYS A 9 2.14 8.96 9.30
C CYS A 9 3.14 10.08 9.58
N GLN A 10 3.31 10.99 8.61
CA GLN A 10 4.31 12.05 8.73
C GLN A 10 4.17 12.89 9.99
N CYS A 11 2.94 13.19 10.42
CA CYS A 11 2.71 14.00 11.63
C CYS A 11 2.64 13.15 12.91
N GLY A 12 2.60 11.83 12.79
CA GLY A 12 2.53 10.91 13.92
C GLY A 12 1.14 10.68 14.48
N GLN A 13 0.10 11.36 13.97
CA GLN A 13 -1.24 11.26 14.54
C GLN A 13 -1.88 9.89 14.29
N VAL A 14 -1.58 9.26 13.17
CA VAL A 14 -2.08 7.93 12.82
C VAL A 14 -0.92 6.96 12.81
N SER A 15 -1.12 5.81 13.42
CA SER A 15 -0.08 4.78 13.50
C SER A 15 -0.72 3.41 13.45
N TYR A 16 0.11 2.39 13.30
CA TYR A 16 -0.34 1.00 13.44
C TYR A 16 0.75 0.12 14.01
N THR A 17 0.31 -1.02 14.51
CA THR A 17 1.16 -2.14 14.90
C THR A 17 0.81 -3.31 14.00
N LEU A 18 1.80 -3.90 13.35
CA LEU A 18 1.64 -5.05 12.47
C LEU A 18 2.37 -6.24 13.11
N ASN A 19 1.65 -7.35 13.28
CA ASN A 19 2.13 -8.49 14.05
C ASN A 19 2.79 -9.57 13.20
N LYS A 20 2.60 -9.53 11.89
CA LYS A 20 3.15 -10.54 10.98
C LYS A 20 3.62 -9.90 9.69
N LYS A 21 4.56 -10.56 9.04
CA LYS A 21 5.02 -10.22 7.71
C LYS A 21 3.84 -10.12 6.74
N PRO A 22 3.85 -9.17 5.78
CA PRO A 22 2.80 -9.09 4.78
C PRO A 22 2.63 -10.38 3.99
N ILE A 23 1.39 -10.64 3.57
CA ILE A 23 1.08 -11.80 2.71
C ILE A 23 1.80 -11.65 1.38
N LYS A 24 1.77 -10.44 0.81
CA LYS A 24 2.55 -10.10 -0.39
C LYS A 24 2.67 -8.59 -0.48
N VAL A 25 3.66 -8.16 -1.26
CA VAL A 25 3.89 -6.74 -1.53
C VAL A 25 3.96 -6.56 -3.04
N LEU A 26 3.27 -5.56 -3.55
CA LEU A 26 3.27 -5.28 -4.98
C LEU A 26 3.47 -3.79 -5.25
N ALA A 27 3.99 -3.49 -6.45
CA ALA A 27 4.09 -2.14 -6.97
C ALA A 27 3.05 -1.97 -8.07
N CYS A 28 2.18 -0.95 -7.96
CA CYS A 28 1.14 -0.68 -8.94
C CYS A 28 1.43 0.59 -9.69
N HIS A 29 1.49 0.49 -11.02
CA HIS A 29 1.83 1.60 -11.91
C HIS A 29 0.61 2.31 -12.49
N CYS A 30 -0.60 1.99 -12.08
CA CYS A 30 -1.78 2.62 -12.64
C CYS A 30 -1.76 4.13 -12.39
N CYS A 31 -2.46 4.89 -13.23
CA CYS A 31 -2.45 6.35 -13.14
C CYS A 31 -2.89 6.84 -11.77
N GLU A 32 -3.88 6.19 -11.15
CA GLU A 32 -4.33 6.57 -9.82
C GLU A 32 -3.25 6.37 -8.77
N CYS A 33 -2.52 5.26 -8.85
CA CYS A 33 -1.41 5.01 -7.95
C CYS A 33 -0.28 6.02 -8.13
N GLN A 34 -0.03 6.44 -9.36
CA GLN A 34 0.96 7.50 -9.61
C GLN A 34 0.54 8.81 -8.98
N ILE A 35 -0.75 9.14 -9.01
CA ILE A 35 -1.26 10.36 -8.41
C ILE A 35 -1.11 10.32 -6.90
N LEU A 36 -1.57 9.26 -6.26
CA LEU A 36 -1.58 9.22 -4.79
C LEU A 36 -0.18 9.09 -4.18
N SER A 37 0.77 8.54 -4.93
CA SER A 37 2.13 8.32 -4.41
C SER A 37 3.12 9.36 -4.89
N SER A 38 2.76 10.20 -5.85
CA SER A 38 3.68 11.14 -6.48
C SER A 38 4.95 10.43 -6.96
N SER A 39 4.78 9.30 -7.61
CA SER A 39 5.85 8.35 -7.93
C SER A 39 5.42 7.54 -9.14
N PRO A 40 6.35 6.84 -9.81
CA PRO A 40 5.97 5.93 -10.90
C PRO A 40 5.04 4.80 -10.47
N PHE A 41 4.94 4.53 -9.17
CA PHE A 41 4.07 3.47 -8.66
C PHE A 41 3.79 3.71 -7.17
N SER A 42 2.75 3.06 -6.67
CA SER A 42 2.55 2.96 -5.23
C SER A 42 2.90 1.54 -4.78
N ILE A 43 3.44 1.42 -3.57
CA ILE A 43 3.70 0.12 -2.96
C ILE A 43 2.50 -0.25 -2.11
N THR A 44 2.03 -1.48 -2.29
CA THR A 44 0.92 -2.02 -1.51
C THR A 44 1.38 -3.26 -0.79
N ALA A 45 1.31 -3.24 0.54
CA ALA A 45 1.57 -4.43 1.34
C ALA A 45 0.22 -5.01 1.77
N VAL A 46 -0.08 -6.21 1.29
CA VAL A 46 -1.35 -6.88 1.61
C VAL A 46 -1.18 -7.62 2.93
N VAL A 47 -2.02 -7.28 3.92
CA VAL A 47 -1.99 -7.90 5.24
C VAL A 47 -3.39 -8.35 5.64
N SER A 48 -3.48 -9.33 6.54
CA SER A 48 -4.74 -9.73 7.11
C SER A 48 -5.19 -8.71 8.15
N LYS A 49 -6.49 -8.40 8.15
CA LYS A 49 -7.07 -7.47 9.12
C LYS A 49 -6.77 -7.86 10.56
N GLU A 50 -6.70 -9.16 10.84
CA GLU A 50 -6.45 -9.64 12.21
C GLU A 50 -5.01 -9.44 12.66
N ASP A 51 -4.08 -9.17 11.74
CA ASP A 51 -2.66 -9.01 12.05
C ASP A 51 -2.27 -7.57 12.30
N ILE A 52 -3.18 -6.62 12.16
CA ILE A 52 -2.85 -5.20 12.24
C ILE A 52 -3.83 -4.45 13.15
N HIS A 53 -3.29 -3.50 13.90
CA HIS A 53 -4.07 -2.65 14.80
C HIS A 53 -3.73 -1.19 14.53
N PHE A 54 -4.74 -0.40 14.17
CA PHE A 54 -4.58 1.02 13.87
C PHE A 54 -4.93 1.89 15.07
N GLN A 55 -4.26 3.03 15.21
CA GLN A 55 -4.54 4.05 16.21
C GLN A 55 -4.62 5.41 15.54
N GLY A 56 -5.56 6.23 16.00
CA GLY A 56 -5.77 7.58 15.49
C GLY A 56 -6.95 7.65 14.54
N GLU A 57 -7.59 8.81 14.51
CA GLU A 57 -8.71 9.03 13.60
C GLU A 57 -8.20 9.15 12.17
N MET A 58 -8.97 8.60 11.22
CA MET A 58 -8.68 8.69 9.81
C MET A 58 -9.90 9.20 9.06
N LYS A 59 -9.67 9.97 8.02
CA LYS A 59 -10.70 10.30 7.04
C LYS A 59 -10.68 9.24 5.94
N HIS A 60 -11.75 9.19 5.17
CA HIS A 60 -11.80 8.24 4.08
C HIS A 60 -12.32 8.89 2.80
N TRP A 61 -11.95 8.28 1.67
CA TRP A 61 -12.41 8.65 0.35
C TRP A 61 -12.59 7.36 -0.44
N SER A 62 -13.64 7.33 -1.26
CA SER A 62 -13.97 6.11 -2.00
C SER A 62 -14.09 6.41 -3.49
N ARG A 63 -13.72 5.42 -4.28
CA ARG A 63 -13.93 5.47 -5.73
C ARG A 63 -14.14 4.05 -6.26
N ILE A 64 -14.62 3.97 -7.48
CA ILE A 64 -14.70 2.70 -8.21
C ILE A 64 -13.48 2.65 -9.13
N ALA A 65 -12.66 1.61 -8.98
CA ALA A 65 -11.49 1.40 -9.83
C ALA A 65 -11.91 0.95 -11.23
N ASP A 66 -10.98 1.04 -12.19
CA ASP A 66 -11.23 0.58 -13.56
C ASP A 66 -11.62 -0.90 -13.61
N SER A 67 -11.17 -1.69 -12.64
CA SER A 67 -11.55 -3.10 -12.50
C SER A 67 -13.02 -3.30 -12.13
N GLY A 68 -13.74 -2.23 -11.75
CA GLY A 68 -15.10 -2.30 -11.24
C GLY A 68 -15.17 -2.50 -9.73
N ASN A 69 -14.05 -2.74 -9.06
CA ASN A 69 -13.99 -2.90 -7.62
C ASN A 69 -14.05 -1.55 -6.92
N GLN A 70 -14.71 -1.51 -5.76
CA GLN A 70 -14.66 -0.33 -4.92
C GLN A 70 -13.33 -0.25 -4.20
N ASN A 71 -12.84 0.97 -4.04
CA ASN A 71 -11.60 1.24 -3.35
C ASN A 71 -11.85 2.27 -2.27
N HIS A 72 -11.84 1.85 -1.01
CA HIS A 72 -12.01 2.73 0.14
C HIS A 72 -10.64 3.06 0.68
N ALA A 73 -10.28 4.34 0.62
CA ALA A 73 -8.97 4.81 1.07
C ALA A 73 -9.09 5.47 2.42
N LYS A 74 -8.16 5.19 3.32
CA LYS A 74 -8.06 5.83 4.63
C LYS A 74 -6.79 6.65 4.67
N PHE A 75 -6.87 7.87 5.21
CA PHE A 75 -5.72 8.77 5.28
C PHE A 75 -5.78 9.63 6.53
N CYS A 76 -4.62 10.17 6.91
CA CYS A 76 -4.52 11.06 8.07
C CYS A 76 -5.20 12.39 7.76
N PRO A 77 -6.14 12.84 8.61
CA PRO A 77 -6.82 14.11 8.34
C PRO A 77 -5.93 15.34 8.50
N SER A 78 -4.80 15.22 9.19
CA SER A 78 -3.91 16.34 9.45
C SER A 78 -2.78 16.48 8.44
N CYS A 79 -2.08 15.38 8.12
CA CYS A 79 -0.94 15.45 7.20
C CYS A 79 -1.21 14.85 5.83
N GLY A 80 -2.35 14.18 5.64
CA GLY A 80 -2.74 13.63 4.34
C GLY A 80 -2.06 12.32 3.96
N THR A 81 -1.21 11.75 4.81
CA THR A 81 -0.57 10.47 4.50
C THR A 81 -1.62 9.41 4.27
N ARG A 82 -1.55 8.74 3.12
CA ARG A 82 -2.43 7.63 2.80
C ARG A 82 -2.02 6.42 3.64
N ILE A 83 -2.95 5.85 4.40
CA ILE A 83 -2.65 4.77 5.34
C ILE A 83 -2.91 3.40 4.72
N TYR A 84 -4.15 3.17 4.27
CA TYR A 84 -4.48 1.90 3.65
C TYR A 84 -5.70 2.02 2.75
N HIS A 85 -5.86 1.03 1.89
CA HIS A 85 -7.07 0.85 1.09
C HIS A 85 -7.72 -0.47 1.47
N VAL A 86 -9.03 -0.55 1.26
CA VAL A 86 -9.77 -1.79 1.43
C VAL A 86 -10.84 -1.88 0.35
N ASN A 87 -11.02 -3.08 -0.18
CA ASN A 87 -12.15 -3.41 -1.04
C ASN A 87 -13.25 -3.95 -0.13
N PRO A 88 -14.43 -3.30 -0.03
CA PRO A 88 -15.48 -3.77 0.87
C PRO A 88 -15.99 -5.17 0.54
N ALA A 89 -15.75 -5.69 -0.67
CA ALA A 89 -16.06 -7.07 -1.01
C ALA A 89 -15.06 -8.06 -0.41
N GLN A 90 -13.90 -7.58 0.05
CA GLN A 90 -12.85 -8.37 0.69
C GLN A 90 -12.36 -7.65 1.95
N PRO A 91 -13.24 -7.48 2.96
CA PRO A 91 -12.93 -6.60 4.10
C PRO A 91 -11.81 -7.14 5.00
N ASP A 92 -11.47 -8.41 4.88
CA ASP A 92 -10.43 -9.01 5.70
C ASP A 92 -9.02 -8.78 5.16
N LEU A 93 -8.89 -8.21 3.97
CA LEU A 93 -7.61 -7.88 3.37
C LEU A 93 -7.39 -6.37 3.41
N ILE A 94 -6.34 -5.96 4.11
CA ILE A 94 -5.93 -4.56 4.21
C ILE A 94 -4.79 -4.34 3.23
N LYS A 95 -4.91 -3.32 2.40
CA LYS A 95 -3.88 -2.94 1.43
C LYS A 95 -3.14 -1.74 1.99
N LEU A 96 -2.06 -2.01 2.73
CA LEU A 96 -1.29 -0.95 3.38
C LEU A 96 -0.56 -0.11 2.35
N LYS A 97 -0.72 1.21 2.48
CA LYS A 97 0.05 2.20 1.72
C LYS A 97 1.16 2.79 2.57
N LEU A 98 0.89 3.02 3.84
CA LEU A 98 1.93 3.41 4.80
C LEU A 98 2.69 2.16 5.19
N LYS A 99 4.01 2.18 5.04
CA LYS A 99 4.85 1.06 5.45
C LYS A 99 5.87 1.52 6.48
N PRO A 100 6.37 0.60 7.31
CA PRO A 100 7.50 0.94 8.17
C PRO A 100 8.71 1.30 7.32
N VAL A 101 9.55 2.19 7.82
CA VAL A 101 10.80 2.55 7.14
C VAL A 101 11.96 2.21 8.04
N GLY A 102 13.04 1.75 7.43
CA GLY A 102 14.24 1.36 8.15
C GLY A 102 14.85 0.11 7.58
N ALA A 103 16.17 0.04 7.62
CA ALA A 103 16.92 -1.00 6.92
C ALA A 103 16.57 -2.43 7.39
N SER A 104 16.26 -2.61 8.66
CA SER A 104 16.02 -3.95 9.22
C SER A 104 14.73 -4.59 8.71
N ILE A 105 13.77 -3.78 8.22
CA ILE A 105 12.46 -4.27 7.80
C ILE A 105 12.22 -4.11 6.30
N ASP A 106 13.10 -3.38 5.61
CA ASP A 106 12.88 -3.02 4.20
C ASP A 106 12.63 -4.22 3.31
N GLN A 107 13.35 -5.33 3.54
CA GLN A 107 13.24 -6.49 2.68
C GLN A 107 11.86 -7.12 2.70
N ASP A 108 11.18 -7.11 3.85
CA ASP A 108 9.84 -7.67 3.99
C ASP A 108 8.80 -6.84 3.24
N PHE A 109 9.12 -5.60 2.90
CA PHE A 109 8.23 -4.69 2.19
C PHE A 109 8.70 -4.38 0.77
N ALA A 110 9.64 -5.17 0.25
CA ALA A 110 10.05 -5.07 -1.14
C ALA A 110 8.99 -5.69 -2.04
N PRO A 111 8.59 -5.01 -3.12
CA PRO A 111 7.58 -5.58 -4.02
C PRO A 111 8.15 -6.79 -4.77
N ILE A 112 7.34 -7.84 -4.86
CA ILE A 112 7.68 -9.06 -5.59
C ILE A 112 7.09 -9.09 -6.99
N ILE A 113 6.19 -8.15 -7.29
CA ILE A 113 5.52 -8.08 -8.58
C ILE A 113 5.17 -6.62 -8.88
N HIS A 114 5.27 -6.24 -10.15
CA HIS A 114 4.79 -4.95 -10.64
C HIS A 114 3.55 -5.19 -11.48
N VAL A 115 2.45 -4.49 -11.15
CA VAL A 115 1.18 -4.63 -11.85
C VAL A 115 0.81 -3.31 -12.55
N TRP A 116 -0.12 -3.38 -13.51
CA TRP A 116 -0.55 -2.25 -14.31
C TRP A 116 0.63 -1.61 -15.06
N THR A 117 1.51 -2.45 -15.56
CA THR A 117 2.70 -1.97 -16.28
C THR A 117 2.33 -1.32 -17.61
N SER A 118 1.11 -1.57 -18.12
CA SER A 118 0.59 -0.89 -19.31
C SER A 118 0.49 0.62 -19.10
N GLU A 119 0.40 1.10 -17.86
CA GLU A 119 0.30 2.52 -17.54
C GLU A 119 1.59 3.09 -16.98
N LYS A 120 2.64 2.29 -16.92
CA LYS A 120 3.94 2.68 -16.38
C LYS A 120 4.52 3.87 -17.16
N PRO A 121 5.10 4.88 -16.48
CA PRO A 121 5.82 5.92 -17.18
C PRO A 121 6.94 5.32 -18.03
N ALA A 122 7.09 5.82 -19.26
CA ALA A 122 8.06 5.26 -20.21
C ALA A 122 9.50 5.35 -19.71
N TRP A 123 9.81 6.36 -18.88
CA TRP A 123 11.15 6.58 -18.39
C TRP A 123 11.53 5.67 -17.20
N TYR A 124 10.55 5.01 -16.57
CA TYR A 124 10.86 4.15 -15.44
C TYR A 124 11.23 2.75 -15.90
N GLN A 125 12.31 2.21 -15.36
CA GLN A 125 12.82 0.87 -15.66
C GLN A 125 12.50 -0.06 -14.51
N ILE A 126 11.67 -1.09 -14.76
CA ILE A 126 11.40 -2.12 -13.76
C ILE A 126 12.65 -2.98 -13.60
N PRO A 127 13.08 -3.33 -12.37
CA PRO A 127 14.22 -4.20 -12.18
C PRO A 127 14.06 -5.53 -12.91
N VAL A 128 15.17 -6.03 -13.47
CA VAL A 128 15.19 -7.30 -14.19
C VAL A 128 14.89 -8.44 -13.21
N GLY A 129 14.11 -9.42 -13.65
CA GLY A 129 13.85 -10.64 -12.88
C GLY A 129 12.62 -10.57 -11.96
N ILE A 130 11.95 -9.42 -11.90
CA ILE A 130 10.71 -9.28 -11.12
C ILE A 130 9.52 -9.60 -12.02
N GLU A 131 8.54 -10.31 -11.48
CA GLU A 131 7.30 -10.61 -12.18
C GLU A 131 6.54 -9.33 -12.53
N THR A 132 5.91 -9.30 -13.71
CA THR A 132 5.14 -8.13 -14.15
C THR A 132 3.81 -8.58 -14.74
N LEU A 133 2.78 -7.73 -14.56
CA LEU A 133 1.47 -7.91 -15.19
C LEU A 133 1.06 -6.60 -15.82
N GLU A 134 0.58 -6.65 -17.08
CA GLU A 134 0.13 -5.44 -17.79
C GLU A 134 -1.09 -4.80 -17.12
N LYS A 135 -1.93 -5.62 -16.50
CA LYS A 135 -3.08 -5.18 -15.70
C LYS A 135 -3.09 -5.98 -14.40
N GLN A 136 -4.27 -6.22 -13.86
CA GLN A 136 -4.37 -7.00 -12.63
C GLN A 136 -5.62 -7.87 -12.65
#